data_a5a27178bceb4895ed96ddb828296406
#
_entry.id   a5a27178bceb4895ed96ddb828296406
#
_cell.length_a   1.000
_cell.length_b   1.000
_cell.length_c   1.000
_cell.angle_alpha   90.00
_cell.angle_beta   90.00
_cell.angle_gamma   90.00
#
_symmetry.space_group_name_H-M   'P 1'
#
loop_
_entity.id
_entity.type
_entity.pdbx_description
1 polymer ?
#
loop_
_entity_poly.entity_id
_entity_poly.type
_entity_poly.pdbx_seq_one_letter_code
_entity_poly.pdbx_strand_id
1 'polypeptide(L)'
;RQAFTRYKLRASGILLHITSLPSSDGVGTLGEVNRFIDFLKASGQKYWQILPVTPTDFVNSPYASPSAFAGNTLFVDLDELACTGLLSDETLSACKTCKGNDYLFAAHNKEIALREAYANFLRFNPPADYDDFCKNNDYWLADYALFCALKSYFGGKSWQEWDDDIRLRRPVALESYADKLSDEADYYTFCQYVFYSQWAKFRQKLAAADIKLIGDIPIYVAYDSADVWAHPDLFELTADRRPS
;
A
#
# COMPACT_ATOMS: atom_id res chain seq x y z
N ARG A 1 28.12 -43.23 -9.39
CA ARG A 1 27.64 -42.36 -8.29
C ARG A 1 28.23 -40.98 -8.54
N GLN A 2 27.49 -40.07 -9.19
CA GLN A 2 27.89 -38.66 -9.29
C GLN A 2 27.63 -38.00 -7.93
N ALA A 3 28.71 -37.58 -7.27
CA ALA A 3 28.64 -36.78 -6.08
C ALA A 3 28.07 -35.37 -6.46
N PHE A 4 26.84 -35.11 -6.09
CA PHE A 4 26.29 -33.77 -6.12
C PHE A 4 27.08 -32.91 -5.09
N THR A 5 28.09 -32.21 -5.54
CA THR A 5 28.75 -31.18 -4.75
C THR A 5 27.73 -30.01 -4.62
N ARG A 6 26.93 -30.03 -3.54
CA ARG A 6 26.12 -28.89 -3.13
C ARG A 6 27.09 -27.76 -2.76
N TYR A 7 27.37 -26.88 -3.70
CA TYR A 7 27.96 -25.58 -3.33
C TYR A 7 26.93 -24.88 -2.42
N LYS A 8 27.23 -24.91 -1.10
CA LYS A 8 26.52 -24.05 -0.16
C LYS A 8 26.94 -22.61 -0.48
N LEU A 9 26.17 -21.93 -1.33
CA LEU A 9 26.30 -20.49 -1.50
C LEU A 9 26.06 -19.85 -0.13
N ARG A 10 27.13 -19.32 0.47
CA ARG A 10 27.00 -18.49 1.67
C ARG A 10 26.68 -17.09 1.22
N ALA A 11 25.55 -16.57 1.66
CA ALA A 11 25.13 -15.20 1.42
C ALA A 11 24.55 -14.62 2.71
N SER A 12 24.65 -13.33 2.86
CA SER A 12 24.08 -12.58 3.98
C SER A 12 23.13 -11.49 3.49
N GLY A 13 22.29 -11.01 4.38
CA GLY A 13 21.35 -9.93 4.14
C GLY A 13 21.02 -9.19 5.41
N ILE A 14 20.27 -8.12 5.27
CA ILE A 14 19.83 -7.29 6.40
C ILE A 14 18.30 -7.27 6.40
N LEU A 15 17.70 -7.47 7.58
CA LEU A 15 16.31 -7.19 7.83
C LEU A 15 16.21 -5.72 8.27
N LEU A 16 15.54 -4.90 7.44
CA LEU A 16 15.21 -3.52 7.77
C LEU A 16 13.93 -3.15 7.03
N HIS A 17 12.89 -2.82 7.78
CA HIS A 17 11.64 -2.37 7.16
C HIS A 17 11.81 -0.99 6.55
N ILE A 18 11.10 -0.71 5.45
CA ILE A 18 11.20 0.55 4.71
C ILE A 18 10.91 1.76 5.62
N THR A 19 9.91 1.65 6.50
CA THR A 19 9.58 2.73 7.46
C THR A 19 10.72 3.07 8.44
N SER A 20 11.71 2.21 8.58
CA SER A 20 12.90 2.46 9.43
C SER A 20 14.01 3.21 8.72
N LEU A 21 13.87 3.50 7.42
CA LEU A 21 14.82 4.35 6.70
C LEU A 21 14.68 5.80 7.19
N PRO A 22 15.80 6.54 7.32
CA PRO A 22 15.74 7.95 7.72
C PRO A 22 15.01 8.80 6.69
N SER A 23 13.95 9.50 7.12
CA SER A 23 13.15 10.36 6.26
C SER A 23 12.64 11.59 7.04
N SER A 24 12.34 12.66 6.33
CA SER A 24 11.62 13.82 6.85
C SER A 24 10.10 13.73 6.71
N ASP A 25 9.59 12.64 6.14
CA ASP A 25 8.17 12.36 5.93
C ASP A 25 7.47 11.80 7.19
N GLY A 26 8.21 11.60 8.29
CA GLY A 26 7.72 10.95 9.51
C GLY A 26 7.96 9.44 9.56
N VAL A 27 8.07 8.79 8.42
CA VAL A 27 8.49 7.38 8.26
C VAL A 27 9.28 7.24 6.97
N GLY A 28 10.14 6.22 6.87
CA GLY A 28 10.86 5.92 5.64
C GLY A 28 9.92 5.55 4.50
N THR A 29 10.28 5.98 3.28
CA THR A 29 9.50 5.79 2.06
C THR A 29 10.31 5.11 0.96
N LEU A 30 9.70 4.87 -0.19
CA LEU A 30 10.38 4.35 -1.38
C LEU A 30 11.38 5.35 -1.98
N GLY A 31 11.37 6.61 -1.53
CA GLY A 31 12.36 7.63 -1.91
C GLY A 31 13.75 7.38 -1.30
N GLU A 32 13.81 6.88 -0.06
CA GLU A 32 15.06 6.69 0.66
C GLU A 32 15.79 5.39 0.33
N VAL A 33 15.18 4.47 -0.42
CA VAL A 33 15.70 3.12 -0.66
C VAL A 33 17.07 3.11 -1.35
N ASN A 34 17.38 4.11 -2.18
CA ASN A 34 18.63 4.15 -2.94
C ASN A 34 19.86 4.14 -2.04
N ARG A 35 19.87 4.96 -0.97
CA ARG A 35 20.99 5.02 -0.03
C ARG A 35 21.23 3.69 0.68
N PHE A 36 20.15 2.97 1.01
CA PHE A 36 20.28 1.68 1.64
C PHE A 36 20.70 0.58 0.67
N ILE A 37 20.25 0.62 -0.59
CA ILE A 37 20.72 -0.26 -1.66
C ILE A 37 22.23 -0.08 -1.88
N ASP A 38 22.72 1.15 -1.92
CA ASP A 38 24.16 1.44 -2.06
C ASP A 38 24.96 0.91 -0.86
N PHE A 39 24.43 1.07 0.35
CA PHE A 39 25.02 0.49 1.56
C PHE A 39 25.08 -1.04 1.50
N LEU A 40 24.01 -1.72 1.09
CA LEU A 40 23.98 -3.18 0.93
C LEU A 40 25.02 -3.65 -0.09
N LYS A 41 25.16 -2.96 -1.22
CA LYS A 41 26.21 -3.24 -2.24
C LYS A 41 27.59 -3.08 -1.65
N ALA A 42 27.89 -1.95 -1.02
CA ALA A 42 29.19 -1.64 -0.44
C ALA A 42 29.60 -2.61 0.66
N SER A 43 28.63 -3.12 1.43
CA SER A 43 28.85 -4.12 2.50
C SER A 43 28.78 -5.57 2.01
N GLY A 44 28.62 -5.82 0.71
CA GLY A 44 28.60 -7.16 0.11
C GLY A 44 27.37 -7.99 0.43
N GLN A 45 26.28 -7.34 0.91
CA GLN A 45 25.03 -8.03 1.20
C GLN A 45 24.31 -8.45 -0.08
N LYS A 46 23.59 -9.57 -0.04
CA LYS A 46 22.86 -10.14 -1.19
C LYS A 46 21.34 -10.12 -0.99
N TYR A 47 20.87 -9.93 0.24
CA TYR A 47 19.46 -9.94 0.57
C TYR A 47 19.09 -8.71 1.39
N TRP A 48 17.93 -8.16 1.06
CA TRP A 48 17.20 -7.21 1.89
C TRP A 48 15.89 -7.86 2.31
N GLN A 49 15.68 -8.05 3.62
CA GLN A 49 14.43 -8.55 4.16
C GLN A 49 13.60 -7.39 4.70
N ILE A 50 12.32 -7.36 4.35
CA ILE A 50 11.34 -6.37 4.81
C ILE A 50 10.17 -7.07 5.49
N LEU A 51 9.39 -6.32 6.26
CA LEU A 51 8.10 -6.74 6.80
C LEU A 51 7.00 -6.55 5.73
N PRO A 52 5.74 -7.00 5.98
CA PRO A 52 4.64 -6.78 5.04
C PRO A 52 4.49 -5.31 4.65
N VAL A 53 4.18 -5.07 3.38
CA VAL A 53 4.03 -3.72 2.81
C VAL A 53 2.58 -3.33 2.55
N THR A 54 1.65 -4.09 3.09
CA THR A 54 0.21 -3.82 3.03
C THR A 54 -0.17 -2.69 4.00
N PRO A 55 -1.32 -2.02 3.80
CA PRO A 55 -1.83 -1.04 4.75
C PRO A 55 -1.94 -1.62 6.15
N THR A 56 -1.76 -0.79 7.16
CA THR A 56 -1.83 -1.19 8.57
C THR A 56 -3.12 -0.68 9.21
N ASP A 57 -3.47 -1.26 10.35
CA ASP A 57 -4.50 -0.73 11.22
C ASP A 57 -4.03 0.50 12.03
N PHE A 58 -4.85 0.96 12.96
CA PHE A 58 -4.58 2.13 13.81
C PHE A 58 -3.37 1.95 14.77
N VAL A 59 -2.92 0.72 15.02
CA VAL A 59 -1.71 0.45 15.82
C VAL A 59 -0.46 0.33 14.97
N ASN A 60 -0.57 0.54 13.66
CA ASN A 60 0.53 0.45 12.69
C ASN A 60 1.26 -0.89 12.67
N SER A 61 0.56 -1.99 13.01
CA SER A 61 1.12 -3.32 12.91
C SER A 61 1.17 -3.78 11.44
N PRO A 62 2.32 -4.15 10.91
CA PRO A 62 2.41 -4.65 9.53
C PRO A 62 1.71 -6.01 9.33
N TYR A 63 1.33 -6.68 10.43
CA TYR A 63 0.64 -7.97 10.39
C TYR A 63 -0.88 -7.87 10.60
N ALA A 64 -1.41 -6.68 10.89
CA ALA A 64 -2.85 -6.42 10.97
C ALA A 64 -3.26 -5.53 9.80
N SER A 65 -3.58 -6.15 8.67
CA SER A 65 -3.87 -5.44 7.42
C SER A 65 -5.35 -5.46 7.07
N PRO A 66 -5.91 -4.32 6.61
CA PRO A 66 -7.24 -4.26 6.03
C PRO A 66 -7.31 -4.81 4.60
N SER A 67 -6.19 -5.24 4.01
CA SER A 67 -6.14 -5.91 2.71
C SER A 67 -4.88 -6.76 2.55
N ALA A 68 -5.02 -7.94 1.94
CA ALA A 68 -3.90 -8.81 1.56
C ALA A 68 -3.17 -8.31 0.30
N PHE A 69 -3.81 -7.48 -0.50
CA PHE A 69 -3.32 -7.06 -1.83
C PHE A 69 -2.86 -5.62 -1.88
N ALA A 70 -3.54 -4.71 -1.19
CA ALA A 70 -3.25 -3.29 -1.28
C ALA A 70 -1.85 -2.94 -0.76
N GLY A 71 -1.22 -1.95 -1.38
CA GLY A 71 0.03 -1.36 -0.90
C GLY A 71 -0.22 -0.23 0.10
N ASN A 72 0.66 -0.10 1.09
CA ASN A 72 0.59 0.94 2.10
C ASN A 72 1.05 2.29 1.54
N THR A 73 0.16 3.24 1.47
CA THR A 73 0.43 4.58 0.94
C THR A 73 1.46 5.38 1.75
N LEU A 74 1.74 4.98 2.99
CA LEU A 74 2.83 5.58 3.78
C LEU A 74 4.19 5.45 3.10
N PHE A 75 4.39 4.43 2.25
CA PHE A 75 5.65 4.21 1.54
C PHE A 75 5.80 5.05 0.27
N VAL A 76 4.76 5.76 -0.16
CA VAL A 76 4.83 6.60 -1.36
C VAL A 76 5.88 7.69 -1.21
N ASP A 77 6.74 7.81 -2.20
CA ASP A 77 7.72 8.89 -2.34
C ASP A 77 7.03 10.15 -2.87
N LEU A 78 7.00 11.20 -2.07
CA LEU A 78 6.40 12.48 -2.44
C LEU A 78 7.29 13.30 -3.38
N ASP A 79 8.63 13.14 -3.33
CA ASP A 79 9.53 13.80 -4.27
C ASP A 79 9.27 13.34 -5.71
N GLU A 80 8.98 12.05 -5.91
CA GLU A 80 8.63 11.53 -7.22
C GLU A 80 7.32 12.15 -7.74
N LEU A 81 6.32 12.35 -6.88
CA LEU A 81 5.08 13.03 -7.27
C LEU A 81 5.32 14.50 -7.65
N ALA A 82 6.18 15.19 -6.94
CA ALA A 82 6.57 16.56 -7.28
C ALA A 82 7.35 16.61 -8.60
N CYS A 83 8.30 15.71 -8.80
CA CYS A 83 9.07 15.62 -10.05
C CYS A 83 8.19 15.35 -11.29
N THR A 84 7.07 14.68 -11.11
CA THR A 84 6.09 14.42 -12.19
C THR A 84 5.04 15.52 -12.35
N GLY A 85 5.11 16.58 -11.54
CA GLY A 85 4.17 17.71 -11.55
C GLY A 85 2.81 17.41 -10.92
N LEU A 86 2.67 16.27 -10.25
CA LEU A 86 1.45 15.90 -9.53
C LEU A 86 1.34 16.57 -8.16
N LEU A 87 2.46 17.00 -7.57
CA LEU A 87 2.51 17.64 -6.26
C LEU A 87 3.26 18.97 -6.36
N SER A 88 2.76 20.01 -5.70
CA SER A 88 3.45 21.31 -5.64
C SER A 88 4.64 21.28 -4.69
N ASP A 89 5.65 22.12 -4.95
CA ASP A 89 6.81 22.28 -4.07
C ASP A 89 6.39 22.81 -2.68
N GLU A 90 5.32 23.58 -2.60
CA GLU A 90 4.78 24.11 -1.35
C GLU A 90 4.27 22.98 -0.47
N THR A 91 3.39 22.12 -1.00
CA THR A 91 2.85 20.95 -0.27
C THR A 91 3.95 19.96 0.06
N LEU A 92 4.86 19.68 -0.87
CA LEU A 92 6.02 18.81 -0.62
C LEU A 92 6.84 19.32 0.58
N SER A 93 7.17 20.61 0.60
CA SER A 93 7.97 21.22 1.67
C SER A 93 7.25 21.15 3.01
N ALA A 94 5.93 21.36 3.04
CA ALA A 94 5.12 21.26 4.26
C ALA A 94 5.10 19.83 4.81
N CYS A 95 5.06 18.81 3.94
CA CYS A 95 5.03 17.40 4.32
C CYS A 95 6.37 16.86 4.83
N LYS A 96 7.50 17.59 4.64
CA LYS A 96 8.86 17.11 4.93
C LYS A 96 9.51 17.83 6.12
N THR A 97 8.77 17.99 7.20
CA THR A 97 9.25 18.74 8.38
C THR A 97 9.43 17.87 9.63
N CYS A 98 9.18 16.57 9.56
CA CYS A 98 9.27 15.67 10.70
C CYS A 98 10.72 15.38 11.10
N LYS A 99 10.98 15.36 12.41
CA LYS A 99 12.27 14.98 12.98
C LYS A 99 12.13 13.66 13.72
N GLY A 100 12.29 12.56 13.02
CA GLY A 100 12.17 11.22 13.58
C GLY A 100 10.96 10.46 13.08
N ASN A 101 10.59 9.36 13.74
CA ASN A 101 9.46 8.54 13.34
C ASN A 101 8.17 9.02 13.98
N ASP A 102 7.22 9.44 13.16
CA ASP A 102 5.88 9.87 13.56
C ASP A 102 4.86 9.40 12.51
N TYR A 103 4.19 8.30 12.82
CA TYR A 103 3.20 7.69 11.92
C TYR A 103 1.94 8.55 11.74
N LEU A 104 1.53 9.31 12.76
CA LEU A 104 0.36 10.20 12.65
C LEU A 104 0.68 11.38 11.73
N PHE A 105 1.86 11.98 11.91
CA PHE A 105 2.35 13.01 10.99
C PHE A 105 2.42 12.47 9.56
N ALA A 106 3.05 11.31 9.37
CA ALA A 106 3.19 10.69 8.05
C ALA A 106 1.83 10.43 7.40
N ALA A 107 0.88 9.83 8.12
CA ALA A 107 -0.45 9.52 7.59
C ALA A 107 -1.22 10.77 7.18
N HIS A 108 -1.22 11.80 8.04
CA HIS A 108 -1.91 13.06 7.75
C HIS A 108 -1.33 13.78 6.52
N ASN A 109 0.00 13.89 6.45
CA ASN A 109 0.63 14.59 5.33
C ASN A 109 0.57 13.80 4.03
N LYS A 110 0.65 12.45 4.08
CA LYS A 110 0.43 11.61 2.89
C LYS A 110 -0.98 11.78 2.33
N GLU A 111 -1.99 11.85 3.20
CA GLU A 111 -3.37 12.11 2.76
C GLU A 111 -3.47 13.45 2.03
N ILE A 112 -2.94 14.54 2.60
CA ILE A 112 -2.94 15.88 1.97
C ILE A 112 -2.25 15.83 0.61
N ALA A 113 -1.03 15.27 0.57
CA ALA A 113 -0.24 15.21 -0.65
C ALA A 113 -0.89 14.35 -1.74
N LEU A 114 -1.45 13.18 -1.38
CA LEU A 114 -2.10 12.29 -2.33
C LEU A 114 -3.42 12.86 -2.85
N ARG A 115 -4.17 13.63 -2.04
CA ARG A 115 -5.37 14.35 -2.51
C ARG A 115 -5.01 15.43 -3.53
N GLU A 116 -3.96 16.20 -3.30
CA GLU A 116 -3.47 17.18 -4.29
C GLU A 116 -3.01 16.48 -5.56
N ALA A 117 -2.21 15.42 -5.40
CA ALA A 117 -1.71 14.65 -6.54
C ALA A 117 -2.86 14.04 -7.38
N TYR A 118 -3.90 13.54 -6.74
CA TYR A 118 -5.09 13.03 -7.43
C TYR A 118 -5.85 14.13 -8.19
N ALA A 119 -6.05 15.30 -7.58
CA ALA A 119 -6.68 16.44 -8.24
C ALA A 119 -5.90 16.88 -9.49
N ASN A 120 -4.56 16.83 -9.45
CA ASN A 120 -3.70 17.14 -10.59
C ASN A 120 -3.71 15.99 -11.61
N PHE A 121 -3.73 14.73 -11.18
CA PHE A 121 -3.84 13.56 -12.06
C PHE A 121 -5.10 13.60 -12.93
N LEU A 122 -6.23 14.03 -12.37
CA LEU A 122 -7.48 14.21 -13.14
C LEU A 122 -7.40 15.34 -14.18
N ARG A 123 -6.52 16.34 -13.97
CA ARG A 123 -6.32 17.45 -14.93
C ARG A 123 -5.39 17.06 -16.08
N PHE A 124 -4.43 16.21 -15.82
CA PHE A 124 -3.53 15.66 -16.82
C PHE A 124 -4.11 14.31 -17.24
N ASN A 125 -4.27 14.05 -18.51
CA ASN A 125 -4.75 12.73 -18.94
C ASN A 125 -3.98 11.62 -18.22
N PRO A 126 -4.67 10.61 -17.65
CA PRO A 126 -4.01 9.50 -17.00
C PRO A 126 -2.96 8.86 -17.90
N PRO A 127 -1.82 8.39 -17.36
CA PRO A 127 -0.85 7.65 -18.12
C PRO A 127 -1.45 6.41 -18.78
N ALA A 128 -0.92 6.02 -19.94
CA ALA A 128 -1.47 4.91 -20.72
C ALA A 128 -1.49 3.55 -19.97
N ASP A 129 -0.61 3.37 -18.99
CA ASP A 129 -0.51 2.18 -18.16
C ASP A 129 -1.49 2.15 -16.97
N TYR A 130 -2.21 3.26 -16.72
CA TYR A 130 -3.22 3.32 -15.65
C TYR A 130 -4.39 2.35 -15.88
N ASP A 131 -4.92 2.34 -17.09
CA ASP A 131 -6.01 1.42 -17.47
C ASP A 131 -5.56 -0.03 -17.41
N ASP A 132 -4.32 -0.32 -17.81
CA ASP A 132 -3.75 -1.66 -17.72
C ASP A 132 -3.54 -2.07 -16.27
N PHE A 133 -3.11 -1.15 -15.40
CA PHE A 133 -3.04 -1.40 -13.97
C PHE A 133 -4.41 -1.76 -13.39
N CYS A 134 -5.44 -0.99 -13.68
CA CYS A 134 -6.81 -1.25 -13.22
C CYS A 134 -7.31 -2.62 -13.68
N LYS A 135 -7.17 -2.95 -14.97
CA LYS A 135 -7.59 -4.25 -15.54
C LYS A 135 -6.84 -5.43 -14.92
N ASN A 136 -5.53 -5.30 -14.75
CA ASN A 136 -4.70 -6.39 -14.21
C ASN A 136 -4.94 -6.65 -12.72
N ASN A 137 -5.54 -5.69 -12.00
CA ASN A 137 -5.81 -5.76 -10.56
C ASN A 137 -7.31 -5.79 -10.23
N ASP A 138 -8.18 -5.92 -11.22
CA ASP A 138 -9.64 -5.88 -11.08
C ASP A 138 -10.18 -6.86 -10.03
N TYR A 139 -9.55 -8.02 -9.88
CA TYR A 139 -9.95 -9.07 -8.94
C TYR A 139 -9.90 -8.67 -7.44
N TRP A 140 -9.29 -7.54 -7.09
CA TRP A 140 -9.23 -7.04 -5.71
C TRP A 140 -9.42 -5.51 -5.61
N LEU A 141 -8.99 -4.76 -6.64
CA LEU A 141 -8.82 -3.31 -6.58
C LEU A 141 -10.16 -2.57 -6.41
N ALA A 142 -11.18 -2.98 -7.18
CA ALA A 142 -12.50 -2.35 -7.12
C ALA A 142 -13.16 -2.54 -5.74
N ASP A 143 -13.10 -3.75 -5.19
CA ASP A 143 -13.64 -4.03 -3.86
C ASP A 143 -12.85 -3.30 -2.75
N TYR A 144 -11.53 -3.23 -2.85
CA TYR A 144 -10.70 -2.47 -1.91
C TYR A 144 -10.99 -0.97 -1.95
N ALA A 145 -11.06 -0.39 -3.15
CA ALA A 145 -11.33 1.03 -3.32
C ALA A 145 -12.71 1.41 -2.77
N LEU A 146 -13.75 0.62 -3.09
CA LEU A 146 -15.09 0.82 -2.54
C LEU A 146 -15.11 0.63 -1.02
N PHE A 147 -14.42 -0.37 -0.48
CA PHE A 147 -14.29 -0.57 0.97
C PHE A 147 -13.69 0.66 1.66
N CYS A 148 -12.60 1.21 1.13
CA CYS A 148 -11.97 2.41 1.67
C CYS A 148 -12.90 3.64 1.59
N ALA A 149 -13.60 3.82 0.47
CA ALA A 149 -14.58 4.89 0.30
C ALA A 149 -15.75 4.76 1.31
N LEU A 150 -16.24 3.54 1.54
CA LEU A 150 -17.25 3.26 2.56
C LEU A 150 -16.72 3.50 3.98
N LYS A 151 -15.48 3.11 4.28
CA LYS A 151 -14.84 3.42 5.58
C LYS A 151 -14.81 4.93 5.83
N SER A 152 -14.42 5.71 4.82
CA SER A 152 -14.45 7.17 4.88
C SER A 152 -15.88 7.70 5.10
N TYR A 153 -16.83 7.23 4.31
CA TYR A 153 -18.24 7.63 4.38
C TYR A 153 -18.89 7.35 5.75
N PHE A 154 -18.59 6.20 6.35
CA PHE A 154 -19.08 5.82 7.68
C PHE A 154 -18.18 6.30 8.83
N GLY A 155 -17.26 7.24 8.58
CA GLY A 155 -16.43 7.85 9.61
C GLY A 155 -15.45 6.89 10.29
N GLY A 156 -14.89 5.94 9.54
CA GLY A 156 -13.91 4.97 10.01
C GLY A 156 -14.51 3.77 10.76
N LYS A 157 -15.84 3.67 10.88
CA LYS A 157 -16.50 2.53 11.52
C LYS A 157 -16.12 1.21 10.86
N SER A 158 -16.06 0.15 11.64
CA SER A 158 -15.93 -1.20 11.12
C SER A 158 -17.06 -1.55 10.17
N TRP A 159 -16.79 -2.34 9.12
CA TRP A 159 -17.83 -2.74 8.16
C TRP A 159 -18.98 -3.52 8.84
N GLN A 160 -18.74 -4.14 10.00
CA GLN A 160 -19.78 -4.80 10.79
C GLN A 160 -20.83 -3.82 11.35
N GLU A 161 -20.48 -2.54 11.44
CA GLU A 161 -21.34 -1.48 11.97
C GLU A 161 -22.03 -0.67 10.86
N TRP A 162 -21.80 -1.02 9.59
CA TRP A 162 -22.47 -0.39 8.47
C TRP A 162 -23.93 -0.84 8.35
N ASP A 163 -24.72 -0.12 7.59
CA ASP A 163 -26.08 -0.51 7.28
C ASP A 163 -26.12 -1.93 6.69
N ASP A 164 -27.13 -2.71 7.09
CA ASP A 164 -27.21 -4.13 6.76
C ASP A 164 -27.11 -4.43 5.27
N ASP A 165 -27.67 -3.57 4.41
CA ASP A 165 -27.71 -3.80 2.98
C ASP A 165 -26.29 -3.74 2.35
N ILE A 166 -25.49 -2.76 2.77
CA ILE A 166 -24.12 -2.66 2.28
C ILE A 166 -23.18 -3.59 3.06
N ARG A 167 -23.39 -3.79 4.35
CA ARG A 167 -22.65 -4.75 5.16
C ARG A 167 -22.72 -6.16 4.57
N LEU A 168 -23.91 -6.57 4.10
CA LEU A 168 -24.16 -7.88 3.49
C LEU A 168 -23.91 -7.89 1.97
N ARG A 169 -23.42 -6.77 1.39
CA ARG A 169 -23.14 -6.63 -0.05
C ARG A 169 -24.35 -6.94 -0.92
N ARG A 170 -25.54 -6.46 -0.54
CA ARG A 170 -26.73 -6.62 -1.41
C ARG A 170 -26.52 -5.89 -2.73
N PRO A 171 -26.83 -6.50 -3.89
CA PRO A 171 -26.50 -5.94 -5.20
C PRO A 171 -26.95 -4.49 -5.40
N VAL A 172 -28.19 -4.17 -5.02
CA VAL A 172 -28.74 -2.80 -5.16
C VAL A 172 -27.99 -1.80 -4.29
N ALA A 173 -27.60 -2.19 -3.07
CA ALA A 173 -26.83 -1.32 -2.20
C ALA A 173 -25.40 -1.13 -2.73
N LEU A 174 -24.75 -2.21 -3.21
CA LEU A 174 -23.41 -2.12 -3.83
C LEU A 174 -23.42 -1.13 -5.00
N GLU A 175 -24.35 -1.27 -5.94
CA GLU A 175 -24.48 -0.37 -7.09
C GLU A 175 -24.70 1.08 -6.63
N SER A 176 -25.66 1.29 -5.73
CA SER A 176 -25.97 2.63 -5.22
C SER A 176 -24.80 3.31 -4.50
N TYR A 177 -24.06 2.57 -3.68
CA TYR A 177 -22.87 3.12 -3.00
C TYR A 177 -21.68 3.27 -3.93
N ALA A 178 -21.48 2.39 -4.90
CA ALA A 178 -20.45 2.52 -5.92
C ALA A 178 -20.65 3.79 -6.76
N ASP A 179 -21.88 4.06 -7.21
CA ASP A 179 -22.22 5.29 -7.93
C ASP A 179 -22.03 6.53 -7.05
N LYS A 180 -22.53 6.48 -5.82
CA LYS A 180 -22.48 7.61 -4.88
C LYS A 180 -21.05 7.98 -4.46
N LEU A 181 -20.17 7.01 -4.34
CA LEU A 181 -18.81 7.16 -3.83
C LEU A 181 -17.75 6.97 -4.92
N SER A 182 -18.14 7.06 -6.20
CA SER A 182 -17.24 6.82 -7.34
C SER A 182 -15.96 7.67 -7.24
N ASP A 183 -16.08 8.97 -7.02
CA ASP A 183 -14.94 9.89 -6.93
C ASP A 183 -13.97 9.50 -5.80
N GLU A 184 -14.51 9.05 -4.66
CA GLU A 184 -13.71 8.62 -3.52
C GLU A 184 -13.05 7.25 -3.78
N ALA A 185 -13.75 6.32 -4.42
CA ALA A 185 -13.19 5.04 -4.83
C ALA A 185 -12.08 5.23 -5.87
N ASP A 186 -12.27 6.13 -6.83
CA ASP A 186 -11.26 6.47 -7.83
C ASP A 186 -10.00 7.07 -7.20
N TYR A 187 -10.15 7.88 -6.14
CA TYR A 187 -9.00 8.34 -5.35
C TYR A 187 -8.19 7.19 -4.75
N TYR A 188 -8.85 6.20 -4.13
CA TYR A 188 -8.14 5.04 -3.57
C TYR A 188 -7.52 4.16 -4.66
N THR A 189 -8.16 4.04 -5.81
CA THR A 189 -7.59 3.38 -7.00
C THR A 189 -6.32 4.07 -7.47
N PHE A 190 -6.34 5.40 -7.57
CA PHE A 190 -5.16 6.21 -7.89
C PHE A 190 -4.03 6.01 -6.86
N CYS A 191 -4.33 6.00 -5.58
CA CYS A 191 -3.34 5.75 -4.52
C CYS A 191 -2.63 4.41 -4.70
N GLN A 192 -3.36 3.37 -5.09
CA GLN A 192 -2.79 2.05 -5.36
C GLN A 192 -1.95 2.05 -6.64
N TYR A 193 -2.38 2.73 -7.69
CA TYR A 193 -1.59 2.91 -8.89
C TYR A 193 -0.24 3.58 -8.60
N VAL A 194 -0.24 4.66 -7.83
CA VAL A 194 1.00 5.36 -7.42
C VAL A 194 1.91 4.42 -6.64
N PHE A 195 1.39 3.73 -5.63
CA PHE A 195 2.18 2.78 -4.83
C PHE A 195 2.81 1.71 -5.72
N TYR A 196 2.04 1.03 -6.56
CA TYR A 196 2.53 -0.07 -7.38
C TYR A 196 3.49 0.38 -8.48
N SER A 197 3.31 1.57 -9.03
CA SER A 197 4.26 2.19 -9.96
C SER A 197 5.63 2.40 -9.30
N GLN A 198 5.66 2.97 -8.11
CA GLN A 198 6.90 3.20 -7.36
C GLN A 198 7.51 1.89 -6.84
N TRP A 199 6.68 0.93 -6.42
CA TRP A 199 7.11 -0.39 -6.03
C TRP A 199 7.79 -1.16 -7.16
N ALA A 200 7.26 -1.06 -8.38
CA ALA A 200 7.89 -1.65 -9.56
C ALA A 200 9.29 -1.05 -9.83
N LYS A 201 9.44 0.27 -9.71
CA LYS A 201 10.74 0.96 -9.82
C LYS A 201 11.72 0.52 -8.73
N PHE A 202 11.26 0.39 -7.48
CA PHE A 202 12.08 -0.12 -6.38
C PHE A 202 12.59 -1.54 -6.67
N ARG A 203 11.74 -2.43 -7.15
CA ARG A 203 12.15 -3.80 -7.53
C ARG A 203 13.17 -3.81 -8.67
N GLN A 204 13.03 -2.92 -9.65
CA GLN A 204 14.01 -2.76 -10.74
C GLN A 204 15.37 -2.30 -10.20
N LYS A 205 15.40 -1.34 -9.27
CA LYS A 205 16.62 -0.87 -8.61
C LYS A 205 17.35 -2.00 -7.86
N LEU A 206 16.61 -2.83 -7.12
CA LEU A 206 17.16 -4.00 -6.45
C LEU A 206 17.77 -5.01 -7.44
N ALA A 207 17.05 -5.30 -8.52
CA ALA A 207 17.54 -6.21 -9.56
C ALA A 207 18.83 -5.69 -10.22
N ALA A 208 18.89 -4.40 -10.55
CA ALA A 208 20.07 -3.74 -11.11
C ALA A 208 21.26 -3.75 -10.13
N ALA A 209 21.00 -3.81 -8.83
CA ALA A 209 22.01 -3.90 -7.77
C ALA A 209 22.45 -5.34 -7.44
N ASP A 210 21.85 -6.37 -8.04
CA ASP A 210 22.02 -7.81 -7.69
C ASP A 210 21.68 -8.08 -6.20
N ILE A 211 20.64 -7.40 -5.68
CA ILE A 211 20.11 -7.59 -4.34
C ILE A 211 18.73 -8.24 -4.44
N LYS A 212 18.54 -9.34 -3.72
CA LYS A 212 17.25 -10.04 -3.67
C LYS A 212 16.43 -9.56 -2.50
N LEU A 213 15.16 -9.28 -2.77
CA LEU A 213 14.19 -8.94 -1.74
C LEU A 213 13.62 -10.21 -1.11
N ILE A 214 13.65 -10.28 0.21
CA ILE A 214 12.86 -11.24 0.98
C ILE A 214 11.69 -10.46 1.53
N GLY A 215 10.50 -10.71 0.96
CA GLY A 215 9.25 -10.14 1.43
C GLY A 215 8.72 -10.88 2.64
N ASP A 216 7.65 -10.35 3.19
CA ASP A 216 6.84 -10.96 4.23
C ASP A 216 5.36 -10.71 3.90
N ILE A 217 4.48 -11.56 4.43
CA ILE A 217 3.04 -11.41 4.26
C ILE A 217 2.34 -11.56 5.62
N PRO A 218 1.25 -10.84 5.88
CA PRO A 218 0.38 -11.13 7.01
C PRO A 218 -0.16 -12.57 6.86
N ILE A 219 -0.12 -13.36 7.94
CA ILE A 219 -0.67 -14.73 7.92
C ILE A 219 -2.20 -14.68 7.76
N TYR A 220 -2.84 -13.64 8.31
CA TYR A 220 -4.27 -13.36 8.16
C TYR A 220 -4.47 -11.87 7.89
N VAL A 221 -5.60 -11.56 7.27
CA VAL A 221 -6.10 -10.19 7.21
C VAL A 221 -6.87 -9.84 8.48
N ALA A 222 -7.00 -8.56 8.78
CA ALA A 222 -7.87 -8.11 9.86
C ALA A 222 -9.33 -8.51 9.58
N TYR A 223 -10.11 -8.77 10.62
CA TYR A 223 -11.55 -9.02 10.44
C TYR A 223 -12.23 -7.79 9.78
N ASP A 224 -11.84 -6.59 10.19
CA ASP A 224 -12.25 -5.34 9.54
C ASP A 224 -11.37 -5.07 8.32
N SER A 225 -11.56 -5.86 7.25
CA SER A 225 -10.81 -5.79 6.00
C SER A 225 -11.70 -5.86 4.77
N ALA A 226 -11.18 -5.36 3.67
CA ALA A 226 -11.81 -5.48 2.35
C ALA A 226 -11.97 -6.95 1.96
N ASP A 227 -10.98 -7.78 2.25
CA ASP A 227 -10.98 -9.19 1.90
C ASP A 227 -12.12 -9.95 2.60
N VAL A 228 -12.30 -9.76 3.92
CA VAL A 228 -13.38 -10.42 4.67
C VAL A 228 -14.75 -9.89 4.25
N TRP A 229 -14.85 -8.58 3.99
CA TRP A 229 -16.11 -7.98 3.54
C TRP A 229 -16.50 -8.44 2.13
N ALA A 230 -15.52 -8.50 1.20
CA ALA A 230 -15.75 -8.86 -0.19
C ALA A 230 -15.94 -10.37 -0.40
N HIS A 231 -15.16 -11.19 0.29
CA HIS A 231 -15.07 -12.64 0.12
C HIS A 231 -15.33 -13.40 1.42
N PRO A 232 -16.51 -13.22 2.05
CA PRO A 232 -16.82 -13.86 3.35
C PRO A 232 -16.84 -15.39 3.28
N ASP A 233 -17.00 -15.98 2.10
CA ASP A 233 -16.95 -17.41 1.83
C ASP A 233 -15.57 -18.05 2.02
N LEU A 234 -14.50 -17.25 2.03
CA LEU A 234 -13.15 -17.69 2.32
C LEU A 234 -12.82 -17.77 3.82
N PHE A 235 -13.74 -17.35 4.68
CA PHE A 235 -13.52 -17.25 6.12
C PHE A 235 -14.59 -18.01 6.92
N GLU A 236 -14.22 -18.51 8.11
CA GLU A 236 -15.17 -19.16 9.01
C GLU A 236 -16.05 -18.12 9.71
N LEU A 237 -17.15 -17.78 9.06
CA LEU A 237 -18.11 -16.79 9.54
C LEU A 237 -19.50 -17.41 9.73
N THR A 238 -20.25 -16.89 10.69
CA THR A 238 -21.68 -17.19 10.86
C THR A 238 -22.51 -16.56 9.74
N ALA A 239 -23.81 -16.89 9.65
CA ALA A 239 -24.73 -16.29 8.69
C ALA A 239 -24.80 -14.75 8.80
N ASP A 240 -24.58 -14.21 10.00
CA ASP A 240 -24.50 -12.77 10.26
C ASP A 240 -23.10 -12.18 9.98
N ARG A 241 -22.23 -12.97 9.34
CA ARG A 241 -20.85 -12.61 9.04
C ARG A 241 -20.01 -12.26 10.25
N ARG A 242 -20.27 -12.87 11.41
CA ARG A 242 -19.42 -12.81 12.61
C ARG A 242 -18.47 -14.01 12.63
N PRO A 243 -17.27 -13.88 13.23
CA PRO A 243 -16.42 -15.05 13.45
C PRO A 243 -17.18 -16.16 14.19
N SER A 244 -17.03 -17.40 13.72
CA SER A 244 -17.68 -18.58 14.30
C SER A 244 -16.90 -19.16 15.49
#